data_9111553aed758e58698d74b45c63b144
#
_entry.id   9111553aed758e58698d74b45c63b144
#
_cell.length_a   1.000
_cell.length_b   1.000
_cell.length_c   1.000
_cell.angle_alpha   90.00
_cell.angle_beta   90.00
_cell.angle_gamma   90.00
#
_symmetry.space_group_name_H-M   'P 1'
#
loop_
_entity.id
_entity.type
_entity.pdbx_description
1 polymer ?
#
loop_
_entity_poly.entity_id
_entity_poly.type
_entity_poly.pdbx_seq_one_letter_code
_entity_poly.pdbx_strand_id
1 'polypeptide(L)'
;VYSYAFEDNYPKAGDYDFNDIVLNVTLPAAGNNVKELKYTVALRAVGAVKQLGAGLRIKGINKSNVEEVSFGTGATQRSNSLSSGIFENAAYETNGSELVIPLFGDAHHIYGFTGTRRPMLNTGNMTKPLADVYTLEVTVKLKNAISIPSATNDLDFFIAYPATGQKRTE
;
A
#
# COMPACT_ATOMS: atom_id res chain seq x y z
N VAL A 1 -2.29 4.41 15.32
CA VAL A 1 -2.92 3.90 14.10
C VAL A 1 -3.53 5.06 13.34
N TYR A 2 -3.28 5.15 12.06
CA TYR A 2 -3.81 6.17 11.15
C TYR A 2 -4.70 5.50 10.12
N SER A 3 -5.74 6.19 9.65
CA SER A 3 -6.60 5.74 8.56
C SER A 3 -6.35 6.60 7.33
N TYR A 4 -6.14 5.96 6.20
CA TYR A 4 -6.02 6.57 4.89
C TYR A 4 -7.20 6.09 4.04
N ALA A 5 -7.94 7.03 3.49
CA ALA A 5 -9.09 6.77 2.64
C ALA A 5 -8.87 7.45 1.29
N PHE A 6 -9.06 6.70 0.21
CA PHE A 6 -8.75 7.14 -1.14
C PHE A 6 -9.98 7.10 -2.02
N GLU A 7 -10.06 8.06 -2.93
CA GLU A 7 -11.00 8.17 -4.04
C GLU A 7 -10.26 7.98 -5.36
N ASP A 8 -10.68 7.03 -6.17
CA ASP A 8 -9.98 6.60 -7.39
C ASP A 8 -10.15 7.55 -8.58
N ASN A 9 -11.06 8.50 -8.49
CA ASN A 9 -11.31 9.51 -9.52
C ASN A 9 -10.61 10.85 -9.26
N TYR A 10 -9.97 11.02 -8.11
CA TYR A 10 -9.25 12.26 -7.81
C TYR A 10 -8.19 12.58 -8.89
N PRO A 11 -8.03 13.84 -9.37
CA PRO A 11 -8.74 15.07 -8.93
C PRO A 11 -10.08 15.35 -9.63
N LYS A 12 -10.61 14.42 -10.41
CA LYS A 12 -11.95 14.56 -10.99
C LYS A 12 -13.01 14.29 -9.92
N ALA A 13 -14.17 14.89 -10.10
CA ALA A 13 -15.31 14.62 -9.23
C ALA A 13 -15.71 13.13 -9.33
N GLY A 14 -15.64 12.42 -8.21
CA GLY A 14 -16.18 11.09 -8.00
C GLY A 14 -17.49 11.15 -7.25
N ASP A 15 -17.83 10.11 -6.54
CA ASP A 15 -19.01 10.07 -5.65
C ASP A 15 -18.72 10.61 -4.25
N TYR A 16 -17.44 10.95 -3.99
CA TYR A 16 -16.96 11.58 -2.75
C TYR A 16 -17.16 10.75 -1.48
N ASP A 17 -17.25 9.44 -1.61
CA ASP A 17 -17.42 8.56 -0.44
C ASP A 17 -16.11 8.06 0.18
N PHE A 18 -14.97 8.30 -0.48
CA PHE A 18 -13.61 7.99 -0.02
C PHE A 18 -13.46 6.58 0.55
N ASN A 19 -14.06 5.61 -0.10
CA ASN A 19 -14.02 4.22 0.31
C ASN A 19 -13.41 3.27 -0.73
N ASP A 20 -12.91 3.80 -1.86
CA ASP A 20 -12.34 2.99 -2.94
C ASP A 20 -11.17 2.13 -2.47
N ILE A 21 -10.32 2.68 -1.62
CA ILE A 21 -9.36 1.93 -0.79
C ILE A 21 -9.31 2.58 0.60
N VAL A 22 -9.49 1.78 1.64
CA VAL A 22 -9.31 2.23 3.02
C VAL A 22 -8.22 1.39 3.69
N LEU A 23 -7.18 2.07 4.14
CA LEU A 23 -6.05 1.48 4.86
C LEU A 23 -6.02 1.94 6.31
N ASN A 24 -5.84 1.00 7.25
CA ASN A 24 -5.40 1.34 8.60
C ASN A 24 -3.90 1.02 8.72
N VAL A 25 -3.14 1.99 9.20
CA VAL A 25 -1.68 1.88 9.24
C VAL A 25 -1.16 2.13 10.65
N THR A 26 -0.33 1.21 11.13
CA THR A 26 0.51 1.44 12.31
C THR A 26 1.90 1.81 11.84
N LEU A 27 2.39 2.96 12.30
CA LEU A 27 3.68 3.52 11.94
C LEU A 27 4.77 3.11 12.92
N PRO A 28 6.06 3.14 12.51
CA PRO A 28 7.19 2.99 13.42
C PRO A 28 7.13 4.01 14.56
N ALA A 29 7.65 3.62 15.70
CA ALA A 29 7.83 4.56 16.79
C ALA A 29 8.85 5.63 16.43
N ALA A 30 8.62 6.88 16.86
CA ALA A 30 9.62 7.93 16.79
C ALA A 30 10.85 7.55 17.61
N GLY A 31 12.01 7.95 17.16
CA GLY A 31 13.26 7.65 17.87
C GLY A 31 14.48 8.21 17.17
N ASN A 32 15.57 8.30 17.92
CA ASN A 32 16.88 8.62 17.39
C ASN A 32 17.68 7.33 17.17
N ASN A 33 18.54 7.32 16.17
CA ASN A 33 19.43 6.20 15.90
C ASN A 33 18.68 4.90 15.53
N VAL A 34 17.63 5.01 14.71
CA VAL A 34 16.78 3.89 14.29
C VAL A 34 17.34 3.25 13.03
N LYS A 35 17.53 1.93 13.06
CA LYS A 35 17.97 1.11 11.91
C LYS A 35 16.88 0.19 11.36
N GLU A 36 15.75 0.07 12.04
CA GLU A 36 14.65 -0.80 11.62
C GLU A 36 13.33 -0.06 11.71
N LEU A 37 12.59 -0.03 10.59
CA LEU A 37 11.27 0.59 10.49
C LEU A 37 10.24 -0.51 10.30
N LYS A 38 9.24 -0.57 11.18
CA LYS A 38 8.14 -1.53 11.09
C LYS A 38 6.83 -0.82 10.82
N TYR A 39 6.15 -1.26 9.77
CA TYR A 39 4.81 -0.80 9.41
C TYR A 39 3.86 -1.98 9.44
N THR A 40 2.64 -1.75 9.90
CA THR A 40 1.54 -2.69 9.73
C THR A 40 0.44 -2.00 8.95
N VAL A 41 0.04 -2.59 7.83
CA VAL A 41 -0.98 -2.03 6.92
C VAL A 41 -2.13 -3.01 6.81
N ALA A 42 -3.34 -2.58 7.17
CA ALA A 42 -4.55 -3.37 7.05
C ALA A 42 -5.47 -2.78 5.98
N LEU A 43 -5.84 -3.59 4.97
CA LEU A 43 -6.81 -3.20 3.92
C LEU A 43 -8.23 -3.41 4.45
N ARG A 44 -8.90 -2.34 4.82
CA ARG A 44 -10.19 -2.35 5.53
C ARG A 44 -11.40 -2.37 4.60
N ALA A 45 -11.31 -1.72 3.44
CA ALA A 45 -12.40 -1.66 2.48
C ALA A 45 -11.86 -1.51 1.06
N VAL A 46 -12.65 -2.02 0.08
CA VAL A 46 -12.42 -1.87 -1.35
C VAL A 46 -13.75 -1.49 -1.99
N GLY A 47 -13.95 -0.21 -2.28
CA GLY A 47 -15.16 0.34 -2.89
C GLY A 47 -15.12 0.34 -4.40
N ALA A 48 -13.94 0.54 -4.98
CA ALA A 48 -13.78 0.53 -6.43
C ALA A 48 -14.12 -0.82 -7.07
N VAL A 49 -14.70 -0.78 -8.26
CA VAL A 49 -14.98 -1.95 -9.11
C VAL A 49 -13.92 -2.17 -10.18
N LYS A 50 -12.81 -1.44 -10.12
CA LYS A 50 -11.66 -1.56 -11.02
C LYS A 50 -10.41 -2.05 -10.27
N GLN A 51 -9.35 -2.35 -11.02
CA GLN A 51 -8.08 -2.73 -10.43
C GLN A 51 -7.44 -1.52 -9.73
N LEU A 52 -7.21 -1.65 -8.43
CA LEU A 52 -6.45 -0.69 -7.64
C LEU A 52 -5.38 -1.41 -6.84
N GLY A 53 -4.17 -0.88 -6.93
CA GLY A 53 -3.06 -1.23 -6.06
C GLY A 53 -2.78 -0.12 -5.05
N ALA A 54 -1.93 -0.40 -4.08
CA ALA A 54 -1.42 0.61 -3.15
C ALA A 54 0.07 0.46 -2.92
N GLY A 55 0.74 1.59 -2.70
CA GLY A 55 2.15 1.67 -2.39
C GLY A 55 2.43 2.60 -1.21
N LEU A 56 3.60 2.41 -0.61
CA LEU A 56 4.17 3.30 0.39
C LEU A 56 5.45 3.91 -0.19
N ARG A 57 5.49 5.24 -0.30
CA ARG A 57 6.69 6.00 -0.61
C ARG A 57 7.24 6.60 0.68
N ILE A 58 8.50 6.31 0.98
CA ILE A 58 9.18 6.86 2.16
C ILE A 58 10.15 7.94 1.68
N LYS A 59 9.78 9.19 1.90
CA LYS A 59 10.60 10.34 1.57
C LYS A 59 11.77 10.43 2.56
N GLY A 60 12.90 10.96 2.10
CA GLY A 60 14.07 11.14 2.97
C GLY A 60 14.93 9.88 3.21
N ILE A 61 14.49 8.70 2.77
CA ILE A 61 15.31 7.49 2.77
C ILE A 61 15.84 7.22 1.37
N ASN A 62 17.15 7.36 1.20
CA ASN A 62 17.80 6.96 -0.04
C ASN A 62 17.89 5.43 -0.11
N LYS A 63 17.57 4.83 -1.26
CA LYS A 63 17.67 3.38 -1.50
C LYS A 63 19.05 2.81 -1.18
N SER A 64 20.13 3.58 -1.37
CA SER A 64 21.50 3.17 -1.03
C SER A 64 21.69 2.88 0.46
N ASN A 65 20.87 3.49 1.34
CA ASN A 65 20.85 3.22 2.78
C ASN A 65 19.97 2.04 3.16
N VAL A 66 19.18 1.49 2.24
CA VAL A 66 18.35 0.31 2.51
C VAL A 66 19.24 -0.94 2.47
N GLU A 67 19.23 -1.72 3.56
CA GLU A 67 19.86 -3.02 3.63
C GLU A 67 18.91 -4.10 3.12
N GLU A 68 17.67 -4.10 3.64
CA GLU A 68 16.64 -5.08 3.32
C GLU A 68 15.25 -4.49 3.47
N VAL A 69 14.32 -4.91 2.61
CA VAL A 69 12.88 -4.79 2.82
C VAL A 69 12.29 -6.18 2.85
N SER A 70 11.66 -6.54 3.97
CA SER A 70 11.06 -7.85 4.19
C SER A 70 9.60 -7.73 4.64
N PHE A 71 8.87 -8.83 4.48
CA PHE A 71 7.44 -8.90 4.77
C PHE A 71 7.16 -10.09 5.68
N GLY A 72 6.34 -9.85 6.71
CA GLY A 72 5.83 -10.87 7.61
C GLY A 72 4.45 -11.35 7.20
N THR A 73 3.47 -11.14 8.09
CA THR A 73 2.06 -11.44 7.82
C THR A 73 1.63 -10.83 6.48
N GLY A 74 0.84 -11.56 5.70
CA GLY A 74 0.30 -11.08 4.42
C GLY A 74 1.27 -11.12 3.22
N ALA A 75 2.51 -11.55 3.40
CA ALA A 75 3.55 -11.58 2.35
C ALA A 75 3.13 -12.38 1.10
N THR A 76 2.47 -13.52 1.29
CA THR A 76 2.03 -14.39 0.18
C THR A 76 0.93 -13.72 -0.65
N GLN A 77 -0.10 -13.16 0.00
CA GLN A 77 -1.18 -12.45 -0.68
C GLN A 77 -0.65 -11.22 -1.42
N ARG A 78 0.28 -10.48 -0.78
CA ARG A 78 0.99 -9.38 -1.43
C ARG A 78 1.66 -9.83 -2.73
N SER A 79 2.51 -10.84 -2.66
CA SER A 79 3.27 -11.35 -3.81
C SER A 79 2.34 -11.80 -4.94
N ASN A 80 1.27 -12.53 -4.62
CA ASN A 80 0.29 -12.97 -5.60
C ASN A 80 -0.41 -11.79 -6.28
N SER A 81 -0.74 -10.74 -5.53
CA SER A 81 -1.42 -9.56 -6.07
C SER A 81 -0.54 -8.73 -7.02
N LEU A 82 0.79 -8.78 -6.86
CA LEU A 82 1.73 -8.05 -7.71
C LEU A 82 1.80 -8.61 -9.15
N SER A 83 1.31 -9.82 -9.39
CA SER A 83 1.18 -10.37 -10.74
C SER A 83 0.29 -9.53 -11.67
N SER A 84 -0.50 -8.63 -11.11
CA SER A 84 -1.33 -7.66 -11.84
C SER A 84 -0.55 -6.65 -12.70
N GLY A 85 0.76 -6.46 -12.45
CA GLY A 85 1.67 -5.69 -13.29
C GLY A 85 1.70 -4.17 -13.05
N ILE A 86 0.91 -3.62 -12.13
CA ILE A 86 0.94 -2.18 -11.78
C ILE A 86 2.27 -1.80 -11.11
N PHE A 87 2.79 -2.70 -10.27
CA PHE A 87 4.06 -2.55 -9.57
C PHE A 87 5.08 -3.59 -10.07
N GLU A 88 6.34 -3.39 -9.76
CA GLU A 88 7.34 -4.43 -9.87
C GLU A 88 7.05 -5.54 -8.87
N ASN A 89 7.21 -6.80 -9.30
CA ASN A 89 7.12 -7.94 -8.37
C ASN A 89 8.44 -8.07 -7.60
N ALA A 90 8.70 -7.10 -6.74
CA ALA A 90 9.90 -6.96 -5.95
C ALA A 90 9.57 -6.46 -4.53
N ALA A 91 10.54 -6.47 -3.64
CA ALA A 91 10.37 -5.92 -2.30
C ALA A 91 10.13 -4.42 -2.32
N TYR A 92 10.82 -3.71 -3.21
CA TYR A 92 10.61 -2.28 -3.50
C TYR A 92 10.96 -2.02 -4.97
N GLU A 93 10.49 -0.91 -5.52
CA GLU A 93 10.74 -0.56 -6.91
C GLU A 93 12.19 -0.17 -7.17
N THR A 94 12.76 -0.68 -8.26
CA THR A 94 14.17 -0.45 -8.62
C THR A 94 14.37 0.92 -9.26
N ASN A 95 13.35 1.43 -9.98
CA ASN A 95 13.39 2.72 -10.64
C ASN A 95 13.26 3.89 -9.66
N GLY A 96 13.86 5.05 -10.03
CA GLY A 96 13.84 6.25 -9.21
C GLY A 96 14.78 6.21 -8.01
N SER A 97 14.89 7.31 -7.29
CA SER A 97 15.76 7.48 -6.11
C SER A 97 15.03 7.23 -4.79
N GLU A 98 13.72 7.45 -4.75
CA GLU A 98 12.88 7.27 -3.56
C GLU A 98 12.62 5.80 -3.28
N LEU A 99 12.47 5.46 -2.01
CA LEU A 99 12.06 4.13 -1.59
C LEU A 99 10.53 4.00 -1.76
N VAL A 100 10.13 3.24 -2.77
CA VAL A 100 8.71 2.92 -3.05
C VAL A 100 8.50 1.42 -2.81
N ILE A 101 7.64 1.10 -1.86
CA ILE A 101 7.31 -0.26 -1.44
C ILE A 101 5.89 -0.60 -1.91
N PRO A 102 5.71 -1.50 -2.90
CA PRO A 102 4.39 -2.00 -3.27
C PRO A 102 3.75 -2.75 -2.09
N LEU A 103 2.58 -2.34 -1.67
CA LEU A 103 1.80 -3.00 -0.62
C LEU A 103 0.91 -4.11 -1.19
N PHE A 104 0.31 -3.86 -2.33
CA PHE A 104 -0.40 -4.83 -3.18
C PHE A 104 -0.63 -4.24 -4.57
N GLY A 105 -0.73 -5.12 -5.58
CA GLY A 105 -0.95 -4.69 -6.98
C GLY A 105 -2.41 -4.72 -7.39
N ASP A 106 -3.25 -5.46 -6.66
CA ASP A 106 -4.69 -5.54 -6.88
C ASP A 106 -5.39 -5.88 -5.57
N ALA A 107 -6.18 -4.94 -5.06
CA ALA A 107 -6.92 -5.10 -3.81
C ALA A 107 -7.90 -6.27 -3.83
N HIS A 108 -8.52 -6.56 -4.99
CA HIS A 108 -9.44 -7.69 -5.15
C HIS A 108 -8.70 -9.04 -5.13
N HIS A 109 -7.50 -9.12 -5.73
CA HIS A 109 -6.67 -10.32 -5.67
C HIS A 109 -6.29 -10.69 -4.23
N ILE A 110 -6.08 -9.69 -3.37
CA ILE A 110 -5.82 -9.92 -1.93
C ILE A 110 -6.93 -10.77 -1.30
N TYR A 111 -8.18 -10.54 -1.70
CA TYR A 111 -9.35 -11.25 -1.19
C TYR A 111 -9.82 -12.42 -2.08
N GLY A 112 -8.96 -12.88 -2.99
CA GLY A 112 -9.21 -14.06 -3.83
C GLY A 112 -10.09 -13.82 -5.06
N PHE A 113 -10.38 -12.58 -5.43
CA PHE A 113 -11.11 -12.24 -6.65
C PHE A 113 -10.14 -11.99 -7.80
N THR A 114 -9.72 -13.05 -8.48
CA THR A 114 -8.70 -13.01 -9.54
C THR A 114 -9.26 -12.83 -10.96
N GLY A 115 -10.57 -12.85 -11.11
CA GLY A 115 -11.26 -12.69 -12.40
C GLY A 115 -11.73 -11.27 -12.67
N THR A 116 -12.72 -11.16 -13.55
CA THR A 116 -13.37 -9.87 -13.90
C THR A 116 -14.34 -9.39 -12.83
N ARG A 117 -14.77 -10.27 -11.92
CA ARG A 117 -15.68 -9.93 -10.85
C ARG A 117 -14.95 -9.15 -9.77
N ARG A 118 -15.36 -7.90 -9.56
CA ARG A 118 -14.77 -6.97 -8.58
C ARG A 118 -15.86 -6.43 -7.66
N PRO A 119 -16.28 -7.19 -6.63
CA PRO A 119 -17.33 -6.74 -5.72
C PRO A 119 -16.79 -5.64 -4.80
N MET A 120 -17.66 -4.71 -4.42
CA MET A 120 -17.37 -3.82 -3.29
C MET A 120 -17.26 -4.64 -2.00
N LEU A 121 -16.24 -4.36 -1.20
CA LEU A 121 -15.91 -5.11 0.01
C LEU A 121 -15.91 -4.16 1.21
N ASN A 122 -16.77 -4.44 2.17
CA ASN A 122 -16.85 -3.73 3.46
C ASN A 122 -17.02 -2.20 3.36
N THR A 123 -17.78 -1.73 2.37
CA THR A 123 -18.00 -0.29 2.11
C THR A 123 -19.39 0.20 2.53
N GLY A 124 -20.26 -0.68 3.01
CA GLY A 124 -21.62 -0.33 3.46
C GLY A 124 -22.53 -1.55 3.59
N ASN A 125 -23.81 -1.32 3.90
CA ASN A 125 -24.76 -2.38 4.23
C ASN A 125 -25.08 -3.35 3.08
N MET A 126 -24.86 -2.96 1.84
CA MET A 126 -25.15 -3.77 0.65
C MET A 126 -23.89 -4.45 0.06
N THR A 127 -22.75 -4.27 0.68
CA THR A 127 -21.48 -4.81 0.19
C THR A 127 -21.15 -6.12 0.89
N LYS A 128 -20.25 -6.90 0.28
CA LYS A 128 -19.77 -8.12 0.89
C LYS A 128 -18.91 -7.79 2.12
N PRO A 129 -19.28 -8.21 3.33
CA PRO A 129 -18.43 -8.04 4.49
C PRO A 129 -17.14 -8.87 4.33
N LEU A 130 -16.03 -8.37 4.84
CA LEU A 130 -14.78 -9.12 4.95
C LEU A 130 -14.83 -9.99 6.20
N ALA A 131 -14.65 -11.30 6.03
CA ALA A 131 -14.55 -12.23 7.15
C ALA A 131 -13.26 -11.95 7.95
N ASP A 132 -12.14 -11.80 7.21
CA ASP A 132 -10.84 -11.45 7.76
C ASP A 132 -10.25 -10.26 7.03
N VAL A 133 -9.68 -9.34 7.77
CA VAL A 133 -9.01 -8.17 7.20
C VAL A 133 -7.58 -8.53 6.85
N TYR A 134 -7.23 -8.37 5.58
CA TYR A 134 -5.85 -8.50 5.14
C TYR A 134 -4.94 -7.52 5.89
N THR A 135 -3.89 -8.06 6.48
CA THR A 135 -2.86 -7.28 7.19
C THR A 135 -1.50 -7.63 6.62
N LEU A 136 -0.72 -6.62 6.30
CA LEU A 136 0.65 -6.73 5.81
C LEU A 136 1.61 -6.14 6.83
N GLU A 137 2.60 -6.92 7.25
CA GLU A 137 3.74 -6.43 8.02
C GLU A 137 4.90 -6.16 7.07
N VAL A 138 5.45 -4.93 7.16
CA VAL A 138 6.59 -4.46 6.37
C VAL A 138 7.70 -4.07 7.30
N THR A 139 8.89 -4.61 7.08
CA THR A 139 10.11 -4.23 7.81
C THR A 139 11.14 -3.69 6.83
N VAL A 140 11.64 -2.47 7.09
CA VAL A 140 12.74 -1.85 6.35
C VAL A 140 13.95 -1.79 7.27
N LYS A 141 15.02 -2.47 6.91
CA LYS A 141 16.33 -2.38 7.60
C LYS A 141 17.25 -1.44 6.87
N LEU A 142 17.96 -0.62 7.62
CA LEU A 142 18.86 0.41 7.12
C LEU A 142 20.31 0.09 7.48
N LYS A 143 21.22 0.37 6.56
CA LYS A 143 22.67 0.26 6.78
C LYS A 143 23.15 1.26 7.82
N ASN A 144 22.66 2.51 7.72
CA ASN A 144 22.97 3.57 8.67
C ASN A 144 21.69 4.01 9.36
N ALA A 145 21.81 4.27 10.66
CA ALA A 145 20.69 4.73 11.48
C ALA A 145 20.23 6.13 11.06
N ILE A 146 18.93 6.36 11.23
CA ILE A 146 18.28 7.65 11.01
C ILE A 146 17.51 8.07 12.26
N SER A 147 17.16 9.36 12.34
CA SER A 147 16.18 9.85 13.30
C SER A 147 14.81 9.85 12.67
N ILE A 148 13.82 9.27 13.38
CA ILE A 148 12.42 9.31 12.98
C ILE A 148 11.73 10.37 13.80
N PRO A 149 11.28 11.48 13.20
CA PRO A 149 10.48 12.48 13.90
C PRO A 149 9.12 11.90 14.30
N SER A 150 8.47 12.51 15.26
CA SER A 150 7.12 12.14 15.68
C SER A 150 6.04 12.47 14.64
N ALA A 151 6.40 13.18 13.57
CA ALA A 151 5.48 13.58 12.49
C ALA A 151 5.58 12.64 11.29
N THR A 152 4.44 12.40 10.65
CA THR A 152 4.28 11.47 9.52
C THR A 152 4.55 12.11 8.15
N ASN A 153 5.15 13.30 8.10
CA ASN A 153 5.27 14.12 6.90
C ASN A 153 6.12 13.51 5.77
N ASP A 154 6.93 12.50 6.11
CA ASP A 154 7.82 11.83 5.15
C ASP A 154 7.21 10.54 4.57
N LEU A 155 5.96 10.24 4.89
CA LEU A 155 5.25 9.07 4.39
C LEU A 155 4.18 9.48 3.40
N ASP A 156 4.17 8.79 2.27
CA ASP A 156 3.18 8.94 1.22
C ASP A 156 2.58 7.57 0.90
N PHE A 157 1.39 7.32 1.45
CA PHE A 157 0.57 6.18 1.04
C PHE A 157 -0.26 6.63 -0.16
N PHE A 158 -0.18 5.88 -1.24
CA PHE A 158 -0.86 6.22 -2.49
C PHE A 158 -1.54 5.00 -3.08
N ILE A 159 -2.59 5.25 -3.86
CA ILE A 159 -3.21 4.23 -4.72
C ILE A 159 -2.69 4.35 -6.14
N ALA A 160 -2.75 3.26 -6.87
CA ALA A 160 -2.32 3.19 -8.25
C ALA A 160 -3.28 2.33 -9.09
N TYR A 161 -3.47 2.70 -10.35
CA TYR A 161 -4.27 1.95 -11.30
C TYR A 161 -3.58 1.86 -12.67
N PRO A 162 -3.93 0.86 -13.51
CA PRO A 162 -3.36 0.72 -14.84
C PRO A 162 -3.62 1.95 -15.70
N ALA A 163 -2.62 2.43 -16.45
CA ALA A 163 -2.74 3.55 -17.34
C ALA A 163 -2.32 3.17 -18.76
N THR A 164 -3.02 3.71 -19.76
CA THR A 164 -2.67 3.49 -21.18
C THR A 164 -1.32 4.14 -21.49
N GLY A 165 -0.39 3.35 -22.00
CA GLY A 165 0.95 3.82 -22.38
C GLY A 165 1.91 4.05 -21.20
N GLN A 166 1.49 3.78 -19.97
CA GLN A 166 2.29 3.86 -18.76
C GLN A 166 2.06 2.63 -17.90
N LYS A 167 3.01 2.31 -17.00
CA LYS A 167 2.83 1.17 -16.10
C LYS A 167 1.64 1.40 -15.17
N ARG A 168 1.52 2.61 -14.63
CA ARG A 168 0.43 3.03 -13.74
C ARG A 168 0.23 4.54 -13.70
N THR A 169 -0.91 4.97 -13.15
CA THR A 169 -1.17 6.31 -12.61
C THR A 169 -1.28 6.21 -11.08
N GLU A 170 -0.76 7.19 -10.38
CA GLU A 170 -0.82 7.36 -8.91
C GLU A 170 -1.77 8.48 -8.55
#